data_30d678cc55f326722f32d0eea3777e8b
#
_entry.id   30d678cc55f326722f32d0eea3777e8b
#
_cell.length_a   1.000
_cell.length_b   1.000
_cell.length_c   1.000
_cell.angle_alpha   90.00
_cell.angle_beta   90.00
_cell.angle_gamma   90.00
#
_symmetry.space_group_name_H-M   'P 1'
#
loop_
_entity.id
_entity.type
_entity.pdbx_description
1 polymer ?
#
loop_
_entity_poly.entity_id
_entity_poly.type
_entity_poly.pdbx_seq_one_letter_code
_entity_poly.pdbx_strand_id
1 'polypeptide(L)'
;MIAIDSQAFDAELAKIVGTPYEICGSDLSGMDCSGLVKYVYALRGIELTNTLFSSSVYCHRMIAREFKAELASGRWLKVDHPTHGGLVGMGNSRVVNHCGIWLNGGQILHATGGVGAAMQTAQSLKTQRAYTFRFYKWRPST
;
A
#
# COMPACT_ATOMS: atom_id res chain seq x y z
N MET A 1 -10.22 8.07 -15.39
CA MET A 1 -9.32 8.98 -14.65
C MET A 1 -8.02 9.13 -15.40
N ILE A 2 -7.51 10.34 -15.48
CA ILE A 2 -6.26 10.61 -16.18
C ILE A 2 -5.12 10.52 -15.17
N ALA A 3 -4.09 9.75 -15.51
CA ALA A 3 -2.92 9.63 -14.66
C ALA A 3 -2.16 10.97 -14.61
N ILE A 4 -1.68 11.34 -13.45
CA ILE A 4 -0.90 12.56 -13.25
C ILE A 4 0.58 12.31 -13.58
N ASP A 5 1.34 13.36 -13.86
CA ASP A 5 2.77 13.23 -14.10
C ASP A 5 3.53 12.94 -12.79
N SER A 6 4.80 12.60 -12.89
CA SER A 6 5.59 12.16 -11.73
C SER A 6 5.77 13.25 -10.68
N GLN A 7 5.88 14.51 -11.09
CA GLN A 7 6.04 15.62 -10.15
C GLN A 7 4.74 15.85 -9.38
N ALA A 8 3.62 15.84 -10.07
CA ALA A 8 2.31 15.96 -9.44
C ALA A 8 2.01 14.77 -8.55
N PHE A 9 2.45 13.57 -8.96
CA PHE A 9 2.29 12.37 -8.17
C PHE A 9 3.00 12.52 -6.80
N ASP A 10 4.25 12.97 -6.80
CA ASP A 10 5.00 13.15 -5.55
C ASP A 10 4.34 14.21 -4.66
N ALA A 11 3.81 15.28 -5.24
CA ALA A 11 3.09 16.29 -4.49
C ALA A 11 1.82 15.72 -3.84
N GLU A 12 1.11 14.85 -4.55
CA GLU A 12 -0.08 14.20 -4.00
C GLU A 12 0.27 13.20 -2.90
N LEU A 13 1.40 12.49 -3.02
CA LEU A 13 1.86 11.60 -1.96
C LEU A 13 2.11 12.38 -0.66
N ALA A 14 2.68 13.57 -0.76
CA ALA A 14 2.93 14.41 0.40
C ALA A 14 1.64 14.82 1.12
N LYS A 15 0.55 14.99 0.39
CA LYS A 15 -0.75 15.35 0.97
C LYS A 15 -1.38 14.22 1.77
N ILE A 16 -0.98 12.98 1.50
CA ILE A 16 -1.54 11.81 2.19
C ILE A 16 -1.09 11.76 3.64
N VAL A 17 0.14 12.21 3.91
CA VAL A 17 0.71 12.17 5.26
C VAL A 17 -0.19 12.96 6.22
N GLY A 18 -0.54 12.34 7.34
CA GLY A 18 -1.44 12.94 8.33
C GLY A 18 -2.91 12.57 8.15
N THR A 19 -3.28 11.88 7.08
CA THR A 19 -4.66 11.40 6.92
C THR A 19 -5.02 10.45 8.06
N PRO A 20 -6.18 10.64 8.72
CA PRO A 20 -6.57 9.77 9.82
C PRO A 20 -6.76 8.32 9.39
N TYR A 21 -6.52 7.39 10.30
CA TYR A 21 -6.84 5.99 10.05
C TYR A 21 -8.34 5.76 10.13
N GLU A 22 -8.88 5.10 9.12
CA GLU A 22 -10.30 4.75 9.10
C GLU A 22 -10.48 3.43 8.37
N ILE A 23 -11.08 2.46 9.03
CA ILE A 23 -11.34 1.15 8.44
C ILE A 23 -12.24 1.34 7.21
N CYS A 24 -11.85 0.74 6.08
CA CYS A 24 -12.51 0.88 4.78
C CYS A 24 -12.36 2.25 4.14
N GLY A 25 -11.69 3.19 4.79
CA GLY A 25 -11.45 4.51 4.21
C GLY A 25 -10.44 4.42 3.08
N SER A 26 -10.63 5.23 2.04
CA SER A 26 -9.76 5.24 0.87
C SER A 26 -9.61 6.63 0.26
N ASP A 27 -9.77 7.67 1.06
CA ASP A 27 -9.58 9.04 0.62
C ASP A 27 -8.92 9.89 1.70
N LEU A 28 -8.75 11.18 1.44
CA LEU A 28 -8.02 12.06 2.34
C LEU A 28 -8.79 12.40 3.63
N SER A 29 -10.04 11.98 3.76
CA SER A 29 -10.76 12.13 5.01
C SER A 29 -10.50 10.99 5.99
N GLY A 30 -10.01 9.87 5.50
CA GLY A 30 -9.64 8.72 6.30
C GLY A 30 -9.27 7.55 5.41
N MET A 31 -8.31 6.74 5.84
CA MET A 31 -7.89 5.57 5.07
C MET A 31 -7.23 4.51 5.96
N ASP A 32 -7.39 3.24 5.59
CA ASP A 32 -6.62 2.16 6.16
C ASP A 32 -5.45 1.83 5.22
N CYS A 33 -4.70 0.77 5.52
CA CYS A 33 -3.52 0.44 4.72
C CYS A 33 -3.87 0.09 3.28
N SER A 34 -4.92 -0.68 3.08
CA SER A 34 -5.36 -1.03 1.73
C SER A 34 -6.01 0.15 1.02
N GLY A 35 -6.73 0.99 1.75
CA GLY A 35 -7.32 2.21 1.20
C GLY A 35 -6.29 3.20 0.73
N LEU A 36 -5.16 3.30 1.45
CA LEU A 36 -4.04 4.13 1.02
C LEU A 36 -3.47 3.66 -0.30
N VAL A 37 -3.22 2.36 -0.45
CA VAL A 37 -2.73 1.79 -1.71
C VAL A 37 -3.72 2.06 -2.84
N LYS A 38 -5.00 1.87 -2.57
CA LYS A 38 -6.06 2.12 -3.53
C LYS A 38 -6.06 3.58 -4.00
N TYR A 39 -5.94 4.51 -3.05
CA TYR A 39 -5.88 5.93 -3.36
C TYR A 39 -4.68 6.28 -4.23
N VAL A 40 -3.49 5.78 -3.86
CA VAL A 40 -2.26 6.05 -4.60
C VAL A 40 -2.34 5.53 -6.04
N TYR A 41 -2.84 4.32 -6.23
CA TYR A 41 -2.96 3.76 -7.58
C TYR A 41 -4.01 4.50 -8.40
N ALA A 42 -5.07 5.01 -7.77
CA ALA A 42 -6.05 5.84 -8.47
C ALA A 42 -5.42 7.13 -9.00
N LEU A 43 -4.42 7.69 -8.33
CA LEU A 43 -3.69 8.85 -8.84
C LEU A 43 -2.99 8.56 -10.17
N ARG A 44 -2.69 7.30 -10.44
CA ARG A 44 -2.05 6.86 -11.68
C ARG A 44 -3.08 6.37 -12.71
N GLY A 45 -4.36 6.53 -12.43
CA GLY A 45 -5.41 6.06 -13.31
C GLY A 45 -5.72 4.57 -13.19
N ILE A 46 -5.24 3.93 -12.13
CA ILE A 46 -5.46 2.50 -11.90
C ILE A 46 -6.46 2.33 -10.76
N GLU A 47 -7.62 1.76 -11.07
CA GLU A 47 -8.64 1.50 -10.06
C GLU A 47 -8.51 0.09 -9.52
N LEU A 48 -8.27 -0.01 -8.20
CA LEU A 48 -8.19 -1.29 -7.51
C LEU A 48 -9.55 -1.60 -6.88
N THR A 49 -10.50 -2.00 -7.72
CA THR A 49 -11.83 -2.39 -7.29
C THR A 49 -11.96 -3.90 -7.30
N ASN A 50 -12.91 -4.44 -6.58
CA ASN A 50 -13.18 -5.88 -6.54
C ASN A 50 -11.98 -6.71 -6.10
N THR A 51 -11.18 -6.17 -5.20
CA THR A 51 -10.00 -6.82 -4.66
C THR A 51 -10.06 -6.78 -3.15
N LEU A 52 -9.02 -7.28 -2.50
CA LEU A 52 -8.90 -7.15 -1.06
C LEU A 52 -8.99 -5.70 -0.61
N PHE A 53 -8.57 -4.79 -1.49
CA PHE A 53 -8.56 -3.37 -1.19
C PHE A 53 -9.96 -2.75 -1.16
N SER A 54 -10.98 -3.52 -1.49
CA SER A 54 -12.36 -3.04 -1.46
C SER A 54 -13.11 -3.47 -0.21
N SER A 55 -12.58 -4.38 0.57
CA SER A 55 -13.31 -4.95 1.69
C SER A 55 -12.74 -4.52 3.03
N SER A 56 -13.61 -4.53 4.03
CA SER A 56 -13.25 -4.27 5.41
C SER A 56 -12.83 -5.57 6.06
N VAL A 57 -11.64 -5.61 6.62
CA VAL A 57 -11.17 -6.76 7.37
C VAL A 57 -10.76 -6.33 8.76
N TYR A 58 -11.25 -7.07 9.73
CA TYR A 58 -11.07 -6.72 11.14
C TYR A 58 -10.02 -7.57 11.82
N CYS A 59 -9.54 -8.63 11.18
CA CYS A 59 -8.53 -9.48 11.80
C CYS A 59 -7.41 -9.81 10.81
N HIS A 60 -6.21 -9.99 11.35
CA HIS A 60 -5.01 -10.25 10.57
C HIS A 60 -5.12 -11.47 9.67
N ARG A 61 -5.85 -12.48 10.11
CA ARG A 61 -6.02 -13.70 9.31
C ARG A 61 -6.78 -13.44 8.02
N MET A 62 -7.84 -12.65 8.10
CA MET A 62 -8.63 -12.31 6.91
C MET A 62 -7.85 -11.42 5.97
N ILE A 63 -7.11 -10.44 6.51
CA ILE A 63 -6.25 -9.58 5.72
C ILE A 63 -5.23 -10.42 4.96
N ALA A 64 -4.57 -11.34 5.64
CA ALA A 64 -3.56 -12.20 5.01
C ALA A 64 -4.15 -13.04 3.88
N ARG A 65 -5.36 -13.57 4.09
CA ARG A 65 -6.05 -14.37 3.07
C ARG A 65 -6.36 -13.53 1.84
N GLU A 66 -6.87 -12.33 2.03
CA GLU A 66 -7.20 -11.45 0.91
C GLU A 66 -5.96 -10.99 0.16
N PHE A 67 -4.88 -10.70 0.86
CA PHE A 67 -3.61 -10.39 0.24
C PHE A 67 -3.13 -11.54 -0.64
N LYS A 68 -3.18 -12.76 -0.10
CA LYS A 68 -2.75 -13.93 -0.85
C LYS A 68 -3.57 -14.09 -2.12
N ALA A 69 -4.89 -13.90 -2.04
CA ALA A 69 -5.76 -14.00 -3.20
C ALA A 69 -5.44 -12.91 -4.24
N GLU A 70 -5.23 -11.68 -3.78
CA GLU A 70 -4.92 -10.59 -4.69
C GLU A 70 -3.58 -10.80 -5.40
N LEU A 71 -2.56 -11.22 -4.65
CA LEU A 71 -1.24 -11.44 -5.23
C LEU A 71 -1.21 -12.65 -6.16
N ALA A 72 -2.15 -13.59 -5.99
CA ALA A 72 -2.29 -14.73 -6.90
C ALA A 72 -3.12 -14.40 -8.14
N SER A 73 -3.71 -13.22 -8.23
CA SER A 73 -4.61 -12.84 -9.31
C SER A 73 -3.93 -12.64 -10.67
N GLY A 74 -2.63 -12.46 -10.69
CA GLY A 74 -1.87 -12.16 -11.90
C GLY A 74 -1.78 -10.68 -12.23
N ARG A 75 -2.43 -9.81 -11.43
CA ARG A 75 -2.37 -8.36 -11.64
C ARG A 75 -1.08 -7.74 -11.15
N TRP A 76 -0.37 -8.44 -10.28
CA TRP A 76 0.85 -7.94 -9.65
C TRP A 76 2.04 -8.79 -10.06
N LEU A 77 3.16 -8.13 -10.30
CA LEU A 77 4.42 -8.80 -10.58
C LEU A 77 5.34 -8.64 -9.38
N LYS A 78 5.73 -9.76 -8.77
CA LYS A 78 6.69 -9.73 -7.68
C LYS A 78 8.06 -9.37 -8.23
N VAL A 79 8.75 -8.45 -7.57
CA VAL A 79 10.07 -7.98 -7.99
C VAL A 79 11.05 -8.06 -6.83
N ASP A 80 12.33 -8.19 -7.15
CA ASP A 80 13.38 -8.30 -6.13
C ASP A 80 13.79 -6.94 -5.57
N HIS A 81 13.56 -5.88 -6.33
CA HIS A 81 13.93 -4.53 -5.93
C HIS A 81 12.71 -3.63 -6.00
N PRO A 82 12.47 -2.83 -4.94
CA PRO A 82 11.31 -1.95 -4.93
C PRO A 82 11.48 -0.80 -5.92
N THR A 83 10.33 -0.31 -6.40
CA THR A 83 10.29 0.87 -7.26
C THR A 83 9.47 1.96 -6.61
N HIS A 84 9.79 3.21 -6.92
CA HIS A 84 9.05 4.36 -6.40
C HIS A 84 7.57 4.26 -6.79
N GLY A 85 6.71 4.29 -5.79
CA GLY A 85 5.27 4.12 -6.02
C GLY A 85 4.81 2.67 -6.10
N GLY A 86 5.71 1.71 -5.91
CA GLY A 86 5.37 0.30 -5.94
C GLY A 86 4.70 -0.17 -4.66
N LEU A 87 4.03 -1.29 -4.73
CA LEU A 87 3.36 -1.91 -3.59
C LEU A 87 4.37 -2.65 -2.73
N VAL A 88 4.30 -2.44 -1.42
CA VAL A 88 5.09 -3.19 -0.44
C VAL A 88 4.12 -4.03 0.40
N GLY A 89 4.32 -5.33 0.40
CA GLY A 89 3.66 -6.21 1.36
C GLY A 89 4.54 -6.36 2.59
N MET A 90 3.94 -6.27 3.75
CA MET A 90 4.64 -6.33 5.03
C MET A 90 4.00 -7.39 5.92
N GLY A 91 4.84 -8.08 6.68
CA GLY A 91 4.37 -9.11 7.58
C GLY A 91 5.55 -9.94 8.08
N ASN A 92 5.29 -11.21 8.37
CA ASN A 92 6.35 -12.13 8.75
C ASN A 92 6.74 -13.01 7.55
N SER A 93 7.57 -14.02 7.79
CA SER A 93 8.03 -14.90 6.71
C SER A 93 6.92 -15.71 6.04
N ARG A 94 5.76 -15.83 6.68
CA ARG A 94 4.65 -16.66 6.19
C ARG A 94 3.49 -15.87 5.61
N VAL A 95 3.16 -14.73 6.20
CA VAL A 95 1.97 -13.99 5.83
C VAL A 95 2.28 -12.50 5.63
N VAL A 96 1.60 -11.92 4.63
CA VAL A 96 1.51 -10.48 4.46
C VAL A 96 0.21 -10.04 5.10
N ASN A 97 0.27 -9.14 6.06
CA ASN A 97 -0.91 -8.66 6.76
C ASN A 97 -0.99 -7.13 6.81
N HIS A 98 -0.10 -6.46 6.11
CA HIS A 98 -0.06 -5.01 6.03
C HIS A 98 0.53 -4.60 4.68
N CYS A 99 0.24 -3.40 4.22
CA CYS A 99 0.77 -2.93 2.95
C CYS A 99 1.03 -1.43 2.99
N GLY A 100 1.81 -0.99 2.03
CA GLY A 100 2.13 0.41 1.85
C GLY A 100 2.71 0.66 0.47
N ILE A 101 3.21 1.86 0.28
CA ILE A 101 3.79 2.31 -0.97
C ILE A 101 5.26 2.62 -0.74
N TRP A 102 6.12 2.04 -1.58
CA TRP A 102 7.56 2.31 -1.50
C TRP A 102 7.88 3.66 -2.13
N LEU A 103 8.72 4.42 -1.47
CA LEU A 103 9.20 5.71 -1.96
C LEU A 103 10.71 5.69 -2.09
N ASN A 104 11.23 6.46 -3.05
CA ASN A 104 12.67 6.61 -3.21
C ASN A 104 13.30 7.03 -1.89
N GLY A 105 14.50 6.52 -1.63
CA GLY A 105 15.20 6.79 -0.37
C GLY A 105 14.89 5.79 0.73
N GLY A 106 14.18 4.72 0.42
CA GLY A 106 13.91 3.66 1.39
C GLY A 106 12.82 3.98 2.38
N GLN A 107 11.89 4.85 2.02
CA GLN A 107 10.75 5.18 2.85
C GLN A 107 9.50 4.44 2.39
N ILE A 108 8.60 4.20 3.32
CA ILE A 108 7.32 3.55 3.04
C ILE A 108 6.20 4.44 3.55
N LEU A 109 5.26 4.74 2.66
CA LEU A 109 4.03 5.45 3.00
C LEU A 109 2.97 4.41 3.34
N HIS A 110 2.44 4.44 4.55
CA HIS A 110 1.43 3.48 4.98
C HIS A 110 0.53 4.08 6.05
N ALA A 111 -0.60 3.43 6.31
CA ALA A 111 -1.56 3.87 7.31
C ALA A 111 -1.74 2.81 8.38
N THR A 112 -1.63 3.21 9.64
CA THR A 112 -1.80 2.31 10.78
C THR A 112 -2.77 2.89 11.79
N GLY A 113 -3.44 2.01 12.52
CA GLY A 113 -4.34 2.43 13.59
C GLY A 113 -3.59 3.19 14.67
N GLY A 114 -4.20 4.28 15.15
CA GLY A 114 -3.61 5.12 16.19
C GLY A 114 -2.64 6.17 15.69
N VAL A 115 -2.13 6.05 14.46
CA VAL A 115 -1.16 7.00 13.89
C VAL A 115 -1.72 7.69 12.65
N GLY A 116 -2.40 6.93 11.78
CA GLY A 116 -2.83 7.41 10.48
C GLY A 116 -1.76 7.18 9.43
N ALA A 117 -1.86 7.92 8.33
CA ALA A 117 -0.92 7.80 7.23
C ALA A 117 0.39 8.53 7.56
N ALA A 118 1.50 7.83 7.39
CA ALA A 118 2.82 8.35 7.73
C ALA A 118 3.87 7.77 6.81
N MET A 119 4.97 8.48 6.66
CA MET A 119 6.17 7.96 6.01
C MET A 119 7.13 7.46 7.08
N GLN A 120 7.58 6.24 6.92
CA GLN A 120 8.58 5.64 7.81
C GLN A 120 9.65 4.97 6.98
N THR A 121 10.88 4.95 7.47
CA THR A 121 11.94 4.23 6.77
C THR A 121 11.69 2.74 6.88
N ALA A 122 12.09 2.00 5.84
CA ALA A 122 12.02 0.55 5.86
C ALA A 122 12.83 -0.02 7.02
N GLN A 123 13.98 0.59 7.31
CA GLN A 123 14.83 0.17 8.42
C GLN A 123 14.11 0.30 9.77
N SER A 124 13.40 1.41 9.97
CA SER A 124 12.62 1.64 11.18
C SER A 124 11.52 0.59 11.35
N LEU A 125 10.79 0.31 10.28
CA LEU A 125 9.72 -0.68 10.32
C LEU A 125 10.26 -2.09 10.58
N LYS A 126 11.40 -2.42 9.98
CA LYS A 126 12.04 -3.70 10.22
C LYS A 126 12.45 -3.84 11.68
N THR A 127 13.01 -2.79 12.26
CA THR A 127 13.48 -2.81 13.65
C THR A 127 12.33 -2.80 14.64
N GLN A 128 11.34 -1.92 14.44
CA GLN A 128 10.27 -1.73 15.41
C GLN A 128 9.20 -2.82 15.36
N ARG A 129 8.93 -3.36 14.17
CA ARG A 129 7.82 -4.29 13.98
C ARG A 129 8.25 -5.68 13.51
N ALA A 130 9.54 -5.87 13.32
CA ALA A 130 10.08 -7.14 12.80
C ALA A 130 9.45 -7.53 11.46
N TYR A 131 9.08 -6.56 10.65
CA TYR A 131 8.50 -6.83 9.34
C TYR A 131 9.53 -7.38 8.38
N THR A 132 9.07 -8.31 7.54
CA THR A 132 9.74 -8.65 6.29
C THR A 132 8.98 -7.97 5.16
N PHE A 133 9.67 -7.70 4.06
CA PHE A 133 9.11 -6.94 2.97
C PHE A 133 9.07 -7.78 1.70
N ARG A 134 7.99 -7.60 0.94
CA ARG A 134 7.84 -8.16 -0.40
C ARG A 134 7.43 -7.03 -1.33
N PHE A 135 8.05 -6.97 -2.50
CA PHE A 135 7.87 -5.84 -3.42
C PHE A 135 7.13 -6.30 -4.65
N TYR A 136 6.19 -5.47 -5.09
CA TYR A 136 5.34 -5.77 -6.23
C TYR A 136 5.18 -4.53 -7.10
N LYS A 137 5.01 -4.74 -8.40
CA LYS A 137 4.60 -3.67 -9.30
C LYS A 137 3.35 -4.11 -10.04
N TRP A 138 2.56 -3.14 -10.45
CA TRP A 138 1.36 -3.40 -11.23
C TRP A 138 1.76 -3.92 -12.61
N ARG A 139 1.16 -5.00 -13.02
CA ARG A 139 1.42 -5.56 -14.34
C ARG A 139 0.67 -4.71 -15.36
N PRO A 140 1.35 -4.14 -16.36
CA PRO A 140 0.66 -3.35 -17.37
C PRO A 140 -0.38 -4.18 -18.10
N SER A 141 -1.55 -3.58 -18.35
CA SER A 141 -2.53 -4.18 -19.24
C SER A 141 -2.02 -4.11 -20.67
N THR A 142 -2.08 -5.19 -21.37
CA THR A 142 -1.71 -5.21 -22.78
C THR A 142 -2.96 -5.24 -23.66
#